data_c4dd7f7f514857de57f23a95638adac8
#
_entry.id   c4dd7f7f514857de57f23a95638adac8
#
_cell.length_a   1.000
_cell.length_b   1.000
_cell.length_c   1.000
_cell.angle_alpha   90.00
_cell.angle_beta   90.00
_cell.angle_gamma   90.00
#
_symmetry.space_group_name_H-M   'P 1'
#
loop_
_entity.id
_entity.type
_entity.pdbx_description
1 polymer ?
#
loop_
_entity_poly.entity_id
_entity_poly.type
_entity_poly.pdbx_seq_one_letter_code
_entity_poly.pdbx_strand_id
1 'polypeptide(L)'
;MRSALSTLELKRPRSVDEALDALHQSIAGRRLTPLAGGTDLFVYLNAGTFEGRRFLDLTRLSELSRIRLGPAGARIGALATFRAIRTHKVLRGRFPALAAAAAEVGAWQIQSRATLAGNIANASPAGDSLPVLLAHDATVHVRSVRGARAIEFARLYRGYRDLDLAPDELITEIELPEPPKGAVPFFRKVGTRRAQSISKVVFCGLAAQGKGGACLLYTSDAADE
;
A
#
# COMPACT_ATOMS: atom_id res chain seq x y z
N MET A 1 0.25 -26.52 -10.11
CA MET A 1 -0.74 -27.25 -9.27
C MET A 1 -1.77 -26.23 -8.79
N ARG A 2 -3.06 -26.47 -8.93
CA ARG A 2 -4.09 -25.61 -8.34
C ARG A 2 -4.14 -25.92 -6.86
N SER A 3 -3.88 -24.92 -6.00
CA SER A 3 -4.07 -25.07 -4.55
C SER A 3 -5.51 -25.46 -4.25
N ALA A 4 -5.72 -26.46 -3.38
CA ALA A 4 -7.07 -26.86 -2.95
C ALA A 4 -7.69 -25.71 -2.12
N LEU A 5 -8.53 -24.88 -2.73
CA LEU A 5 -9.18 -23.75 -2.06
C LEU A 5 -10.08 -24.21 -0.90
N SER A 6 -10.55 -25.46 -0.94
CA SER A 6 -11.36 -26.09 0.13
C SER A 6 -10.64 -26.21 1.47
N THR A 7 -9.31 -26.10 1.50
CA THR A 7 -8.50 -26.14 2.75
C THR A 7 -8.25 -24.77 3.35
N LEU A 8 -8.75 -23.70 2.74
CA LEU A 8 -8.57 -22.33 3.22
C LEU A 8 -9.64 -21.99 4.27
N GLU A 9 -9.19 -21.48 5.40
CA GLU A 9 -10.07 -20.94 6.45
C GLU A 9 -10.17 -19.42 6.30
N LEU A 10 -11.38 -18.89 6.36
CA LEU A 10 -11.64 -17.46 6.18
C LEU A 10 -12.42 -16.90 7.37
N LYS A 11 -11.79 -16.05 8.17
CA LYS A 11 -12.45 -15.26 9.21
C LYS A 11 -12.83 -13.89 8.67
N ARG A 12 -14.10 -13.47 8.84
CA ARG A 12 -14.65 -12.20 8.34
C ARG A 12 -15.08 -11.32 9.52
N PRO A 13 -14.25 -10.38 9.96
CA PRO A 13 -14.59 -9.46 11.03
C PRO A 13 -15.64 -8.45 10.56
N ARG A 14 -16.45 -7.96 11.51
CA ARG A 14 -17.49 -6.95 11.27
C ARG A 14 -17.02 -5.53 11.56
N SER A 15 -15.89 -5.40 12.28
CA SER A 15 -15.27 -4.11 12.64
C SER A 15 -13.74 -4.23 12.62
N VAL A 16 -13.06 -3.09 12.62
CA VAL A 16 -11.59 -3.05 12.75
C VAL A 16 -11.17 -3.65 14.09
N ASP A 17 -11.89 -3.35 15.18
CA ASP A 17 -11.55 -3.87 16.50
C ASP A 17 -11.67 -5.39 16.55
N GLU A 18 -12.73 -5.99 15.97
CA GLU A 18 -12.84 -7.46 15.84
C GLU A 18 -11.69 -8.04 15.00
N ALA A 19 -11.22 -7.31 13.99
CA ALA A 19 -10.08 -7.73 13.19
C ALA A 19 -8.78 -7.74 14.02
N LEU A 20 -8.56 -6.70 14.82
CA LEU A 20 -7.39 -6.58 15.70
C LEU A 20 -7.38 -7.66 16.78
N ASP A 21 -8.53 -7.92 17.42
CA ASP A 21 -8.69 -9.00 18.39
C ASP A 21 -8.36 -10.37 17.76
N ALA A 22 -8.86 -10.61 16.54
CA ALA A 22 -8.61 -11.85 15.83
C ALA A 22 -7.13 -12.04 15.48
N LEU A 23 -6.44 -10.98 15.05
CA LEU A 23 -4.99 -11.01 14.79
C LEU A 23 -4.21 -11.31 16.07
N HIS A 24 -4.49 -10.59 17.14
CA HIS A 24 -3.83 -10.77 18.43
C HIS A 24 -3.99 -12.19 18.97
N GLN A 25 -5.20 -12.72 18.98
CA GLN A 25 -5.48 -14.10 19.41
C GLN A 25 -4.77 -15.15 18.54
N SER A 26 -4.48 -14.84 17.28
CA SER A 26 -3.83 -15.78 16.37
C SER A 26 -2.32 -15.92 16.59
N ILE A 27 -1.67 -15.02 17.35
CA ILE A 27 -0.22 -15.05 17.60
C ILE A 27 0.20 -16.33 18.34
N ALA A 28 -0.57 -16.72 19.35
CA ALA A 28 -0.28 -17.89 20.18
C ALA A 28 -0.52 -19.24 19.49
N GLY A 29 -0.97 -19.24 18.24
CA GLY A 29 -1.35 -20.44 17.51
C GLY A 29 -1.13 -20.36 16.02
N ARG A 30 -2.11 -20.85 15.24
CA ARG A 30 -2.09 -20.75 13.78
C ARG A 30 -2.39 -19.32 13.35
N ARG A 31 -1.39 -18.60 12.86
CA ARG A 31 -1.51 -17.20 12.42
C ARG A 31 -2.59 -16.98 11.38
N LEU A 32 -3.31 -15.88 11.53
CA LEU A 32 -4.17 -15.32 10.48
C LEU A 32 -3.35 -14.39 9.60
N THR A 33 -3.53 -14.52 8.30
CA THR A 33 -2.95 -13.61 7.32
C THR A 33 -4.01 -12.58 6.90
N PRO A 34 -3.77 -11.27 7.06
CA PRO A 34 -4.69 -10.25 6.56
C PRO A 34 -4.89 -10.38 5.05
N LEU A 35 -6.14 -10.39 4.60
CA LEU A 35 -6.54 -10.47 3.20
C LEU A 35 -7.28 -9.20 2.81
N ALA A 36 -6.69 -8.40 1.92
CA ALA A 36 -7.29 -7.25 1.26
C ALA A 36 -7.68 -7.62 -0.18
N GLY A 37 -7.03 -7.03 -1.19
CA GLY A 37 -7.33 -7.32 -2.61
C GLY A 37 -7.00 -8.73 -3.07
N GLY A 38 -6.05 -9.41 -2.43
CA GLY A 38 -5.64 -10.79 -2.71
C GLY A 38 -4.81 -10.97 -3.98
N THR A 39 -4.49 -9.91 -4.71
CA THR A 39 -3.87 -10.00 -6.05
C THR A 39 -2.50 -10.65 -6.06
N ASP A 40 -1.67 -10.41 -5.03
CA ASP A 40 -0.38 -11.09 -4.87
C ASP A 40 -0.54 -12.41 -4.12
N LEU A 41 -1.37 -12.43 -3.07
CA LEU A 41 -1.57 -13.61 -2.26
C LEU A 41 -2.03 -14.82 -3.08
N PHE A 42 -2.99 -14.64 -4.00
CA PHE A 42 -3.45 -15.73 -4.87
C PHE A 42 -2.39 -16.19 -5.87
N VAL A 43 -1.47 -15.31 -6.28
CA VAL A 43 -0.31 -15.71 -7.09
C VAL A 43 0.59 -16.65 -6.27
N TYR A 44 0.93 -16.27 -5.04
CA TYR A 44 1.77 -17.11 -4.17
C TYR A 44 1.10 -18.42 -3.79
N LEU A 45 -0.21 -18.42 -3.51
CA LEU A 45 -0.97 -19.65 -3.24
C LEU A 45 -0.98 -20.59 -4.45
N ASN A 46 -1.18 -20.06 -5.67
CA ASN A 46 -1.17 -20.85 -6.90
C ASN A 46 0.22 -21.38 -7.26
N ALA A 47 1.27 -20.61 -6.95
CA ALA A 47 2.66 -21.03 -7.13
C ALA A 47 3.12 -22.05 -6.06
N GLY A 48 2.35 -22.22 -4.97
CA GLY A 48 2.74 -23.07 -3.84
C GLY A 48 3.85 -22.47 -2.96
N THR A 49 4.13 -21.18 -3.10
CA THR A 49 5.18 -20.46 -2.36
C THR A 49 4.69 -19.84 -1.05
N PHE A 50 3.39 -19.95 -0.76
CA PHE A 50 2.78 -19.47 0.47
C PHE A 50 2.06 -20.61 1.20
N GLU A 51 2.50 -20.90 2.41
CA GLU A 51 1.99 -22.04 3.19
C GLU A 51 0.79 -21.71 4.07
N GLY A 52 0.53 -20.43 4.33
CA GLY A 52 -0.60 -19.99 5.15
C GLY A 52 -1.94 -20.44 4.58
N ARG A 53 -2.83 -20.93 5.46
CA ARG A 53 -4.17 -21.43 5.06
C ARG A 53 -5.30 -20.70 5.77
N ARG A 54 -4.99 -19.77 6.68
CA ARG A 54 -5.95 -19.05 7.49
C ARG A 54 -5.87 -17.55 7.20
N PHE A 55 -6.99 -16.98 6.80
CA PHE A 55 -7.04 -15.59 6.36
C PHE A 55 -8.06 -14.79 7.15
N LEU A 56 -7.71 -13.52 7.40
CA LEU A 56 -8.60 -12.50 7.94
C LEU A 56 -9.06 -11.61 6.79
N ASP A 57 -10.27 -11.84 6.32
CA ASP A 57 -10.87 -11.12 5.19
C ASP A 57 -11.34 -9.72 5.63
N LEU A 58 -10.57 -8.71 5.27
CA LEU A 58 -10.81 -7.31 5.60
C LEU A 58 -11.75 -6.61 4.60
N THR A 59 -12.10 -7.25 3.48
CA THR A 59 -12.75 -6.60 2.32
C THR A 59 -14.09 -5.96 2.63
N ARG A 60 -14.74 -6.35 3.74
CA ARG A 60 -16.04 -5.81 4.18
C ARG A 60 -15.91 -4.61 5.14
N LEU A 61 -14.71 -4.27 5.60
CA LEU A 61 -14.47 -3.14 6.48
C LEU A 61 -14.43 -1.83 5.68
N SER A 62 -15.61 -1.34 5.29
CA SER A 62 -15.75 -0.18 4.39
C SER A 62 -15.11 1.09 4.93
N GLU A 63 -14.98 1.23 6.25
CA GLU A 63 -14.28 2.34 6.89
C GLU A 63 -12.81 2.44 6.47
N LEU A 64 -12.16 1.30 6.19
CA LEU A 64 -10.78 1.24 5.70
C LEU A 64 -10.65 1.57 4.20
N SER A 65 -11.75 1.76 3.46
CA SER A 65 -11.71 2.09 2.03
C SER A 65 -11.81 3.59 1.74
N ARG A 66 -11.98 4.42 2.77
CA ARG A 66 -12.26 5.84 2.62
C ARG A 66 -11.02 6.61 2.18
N ILE A 67 -11.21 7.58 1.26
CA ILE A 67 -10.20 8.58 0.90
C ILE A 67 -10.72 9.93 1.41
N ARG A 68 -9.96 10.56 2.28
CA ARG A 68 -10.28 11.86 2.88
C ARG A 68 -9.21 12.87 2.50
N LEU A 69 -9.63 14.06 2.14
CA LEU A 69 -8.75 15.16 1.75
C LEU A 69 -9.04 16.36 2.66
N GLY A 70 -7.99 16.92 3.20
CA GLY A 70 -8.05 18.10 4.07
C GLY A 70 -6.92 19.08 3.76
N PRO A 71 -6.84 20.23 4.44
CA PRO A 71 -5.76 21.20 4.22
C PRO A 71 -4.37 20.63 4.44
N ALA A 72 -4.22 19.66 5.36
CA ALA A 72 -2.95 19.04 5.70
C ALA A 72 -2.49 17.96 4.69
N GLY A 73 -3.35 17.56 3.74
CA GLY A 73 -3.01 16.53 2.77
C GLY A 73 -4.13 15.52 2.53
N ALA A 74 -3.75 14.28 2.27
CA ALA A 74 -4.65 13.16 2.02
C ALA A 74 -4.50 12.06 3.07
N ARG A 75 -5.63 11.46 3.49
CA ARG A 75 -5.69 10.25 4.29
C ARG A 75 -6.39 9.16 3.49
N ILE A 76 -5.68 8.10 3.20
CA ILE A 76 -6.10 7.02 2.32
C ILE A 76 -6.21 5.75 3.15
N GLY A 77 -7.43 5.24 3.30
CA GLY A 77 -7.67 4.01 4.05
C GLY A 77 -7.00 2.80 3.41
N ALA A 78 -6.62 1.83 4.23
CA ALA A 78 -5.83 0.66 3.84
C ALA A 78 -6.45 -0.17 2.71
N LEU A 79 -7.77 -0.20 2.61
CA LEU A 79 -8.52 -0.92 1.56
C LEU A 79 -8.86 -0.04 0.35
N ALA A 80 -8.40 1.20 0.28
CA ALA A 80 -8.55 2.00 -0.93
C ALA A 80 -7.83 1.31 -2.09
N THR A 81 -8.59 1.00 -3.14
CA THR A 81 -8.05 0.30 -4.31
C THR A 81 -7.29 1.27 -5.23
N PHE A 82 -6.35 0.76 -6.02
CA PHE A 82 -5.67 1.58 -7.02
C PHE A 82 -6.64 2.19 -8.03
N ARG A 83 -7.74 1.50 -8.34
CA ARG A 83 -8.81 2.08 -9.15
C ARG A 83 -9.45 3.29 -8.45
N ALA A 84 -9.79 3.18 -7.17
CA ALA A 84 -10.35 4.31 -6.41
C ALA A 84 -9.40 5.51 -6.38
N ILE A 85 -8.10 5.27 -6.12
CA ILE A 85 -7.05 6.30 -6.12
C ILE A 85 -6.95 6.96 -7.50
N ARG A 86 -6.81 6.15 -8.56
CA ARG A 86 -6.66 6.62 -9.94
C ARG A 86 -7.84 7.46 -10.42
N THR A 87 -9.07 7.12 -10.02
CA THR A 87 -10.29 7.79 -10.49
C THR A 87 -10.78 8.92 -9.60
N HIS A 88 -10.20 9.11 -8.41
CA HIS A 88 -10.60 10.15 -7.46
C HIS A 88 -10.18 11.54 -7.97
N LYS A 89 -11.14 12.35 -8.42
CA LYS A 89 -10.88 13.63 -9.11
C LYS A 89 -9.97 14.58 -8.34
N VAL A 90 -10.25 14.82 -7.05
CA VAL A 90 -9.46 15.75 -6.24
C VAL A 90 -8.08 15.21 -5.93
N LEU A 91 -7.98 13.91 -5.59
CA LEU A 91 -6.68 13.28 -5.31
C LEU A 91 -5.75 13.35 -6.54
N ARG A 92 -6.27 13.10 -7.75
CA ARG A 92 -5.51 13.24 -9.00
C ARG A 92 -4.96 14.63 -9.22
N GLY A 93 -5.69 15.67 -8.84
CA GLY A 93 -5.24 17.06 -8.95
C GLY A 93 -4.16 17.43 -7.96
N ARG A 94 -4.25 16.91 -6.73
CA ARG A 94 -3.31 17.24 -5.64
C ARG A 94 -2.10 16.31 -5.58
N PHE A 95 -2.28 15.03 -5.93
CA PHE A 95 -1.25 13.98 -5.89
C PHE A 95 -1.16 13.24 -7.23
N PRO A 96 -0.83 13.94 -8.33
CA PRO A 96 -0.86 13.35 -9.67
C PRO A 96 0.13 12.20 -9.85
N ALA A 97 1.29 12.21 -9.16
CA ALA A 97 2.23 11.10 -9.17
C ALA A 97 1.61 9.82 -8.60
N LEU A 98 0.83 9.92 -7.50
CA LEU A 98 0.14 8.75 -6.94
C LEU A 98 -0.91 8.19 -7.89
N ALA A 99 -1.65 9.07 -8.56
CA ALA A 99 -2.64 8.66 -9.55
C ALA A 99 -1.98 8.01 -10.79
N ALA A 100 -0.82 8.50 -11.20
CA ALA A 100 -0.02 7.93 -12.28
C ALA A 100 0.51 6.54 -11.87
N ALA A 101 1.11 6.41 -10.70
CA ALA A 101 1.55 5.12 -10.17
C ALA A 101 0.40 4.12 -10.08
N ALA A 102 -0.75 4.54 -9.56
CA ALA A 102 -1.94 3.70 -9.47
C ALA A 102 -2.44 3.19 -10.84
N ALA A 103 -2.18 3.94 -11.91
CA ALA A 103 -2.50 3.55 -13.29
C ALA A 103 -1.54 2.51 -13.86
N GLU A 104 -0.33 2.41 -13.32
CA GLU A 104 0.72 1.48 -13.77
C GLU A 104 0.72 0.15 -13.01
N VAL A 105 0.02 0.06 -11.88
CA VAL A 105 -0.10 -1.19 -11.11
C VAL A 105 -0.89 -2.22 -11.90
N GLY A 106 -0.23 -3.27 -12.36
CA GLY A 106 -0.85 -4.39 -13.07
C GLY A 106 -1.71 -3.96 -14.27
N ALA A 107 -2.96 -4.42 -14.29
CA ALA A 107 -3.97 -4.01 -15.25
C ALA A 107 -5.27 -3.62 -14.53
N TRP A 108 -6.28 -3.24 -15.29
CA TRP A 108 -7.54 -2.73 -14.80
C TRP A 108 -8.23 -3.65 -13.77
N GLN A 109 -8.17 -4.96 -14.00
CA GLN A 109 -8.71 -5.98 -13.08
C GLN A 109 -7.94 -5.99 -11.76
N ILE A 110 -6.61 -5.91 -11.83
CA ILE A 110 -5.74 -5.84 -10.65
C ILE A 110 -6.02 -4.55 -9.88
N GLN A 111 -6.04 -3.40 -10.54
CA GLN A 111 -6.31 -2.09 -9.94
C GLN A 111 -7.67 -2.04 -9.22
N SER A 112 -8.64 -2.81 -9.69
CA SER A 112 -9.99 -2.88 -9.09
C SER A 112 -10.02 -3.66 -7.77
N ARG A 113 -8.98 -4.44 -7.47
CA ARG A 113 -8.86 -5.29 -6.27
C ARG A 113 -7.67 -4.92 -5.39
N ALA A 114 -6.50 -4.72 -5.99
CA ALA A 114 -5.28 -4.39 -5.27
C ALA A 114 -5.43 -3.07 -4.53
N THR A 115 -4.97 -3.05 -3.27
CA THR A 115 -5.09 -1.90 -2.37
C THR A 115 -3.72 -1.28 -2.09
N LEU A 116 -3.71 0.01 -1.71
CA LEU A 116 -2.46 0.70 -1.40
C LEU A 116 -1.72 0.03 -0.23
N ALA A 117 -2.41 -0.27 0.88
CA ALA A 117 -1.78 -0.95 1.99
C ALA A 117 -1.37 -2.40 1.66
N GLY A 118 -2.12 -3.09 0.78
CA GLY A 118 -1.73 -4.40 0.27
C GLY A 118 -0.40 -4.37 -0.49
N ASN A 119 -0.18 -3.34 -1.30
CA ASN A 119 1.08 -3.14 -2.02
C ASN A 119 2.24 -2.84 -1.05
N ILE A 120 2.00 -1.98 -0.04
CA ILE A 120 2.97 -1.72 1.03
C ILE A 120 3.31 -3.01 1.78
N ALA A 121 2.30 -3.76 2.24
CA ALA A 121 2.48 -4.96 3.05
C ALA A 121 3.09 -6.14 2.27
N ASN A 122 2.92 -6.20 0.96
CA ASN A 122 3.59 -7.18 0.10
C ASN A 122 5.11 -6.94 0.04
N ALA A 123 5.55 -5.71 0.32
CA ALA A 123 6.95 -5.31 0.43
C ALA A 123 7.80 -5.73 -0.78
N SER A 124 7.22 -5.71 -1.98
CA SER A 124 7.99 -5.92 -3.20
C SER A 124 8.84 -4.70 -3.49
N PRO A 125 10.16 -4.82 -3.70
CA PRO A 125 11.00 -3.68 -4.10
C PRO A 125 10.56 -3.07 -5.44
N ALA A 126 9.91 -3.85 -6.30
CA ALA A 126 9.33 -3.37 -7.56
C ALA A 126 7.90 -2.81 -7.41
N GLY A 127 7.48 -2.40 -6.21
CA GLY A 127 6.16 -1.85 -5.95
C GLY A 127 6.01 -0.43 -6.51
N ASP A 128 5.19 -0.25 -7.54
CA ASP A 128 5.07 1.00 -8.30
C ASP A 128 4.65 2.23 -7.47
N SER A 129 3.92 2.03 -6.35
CA SER A 129 3.51 3.14 -5.49
C SER A 129 4.53 3.53 -4.43
N LEU A 130 5.52 2.68 -4.13
CA LEU A 130 6.45 2.89 -3.02
C LEU A 130 7.33 4.12 -3.20
N PRO A 131 7.93 4.38 -4.37
CA PRO A 131 8.70 5.61 -4.60
C PRO A 131 7.86 6.88 -4.46
N VAL A 132 6.57 6.82 -4.81
CA VAL A 132 5.67 7.97 -4.65
C VAL A 132 5.41 8.26 -3.17
N LEU A 133 5.17 7.21 -2.37
CA LEU A 133 4.96 7.36 -0.93
C LEU A 133 6.20 7.95 -0.24
N LEU A 134 7.38 7.50 -0.65
CA LEU A 134 8.65 8.02 -0.13
C LEU A 134 8.86 9.49 -0.55
N ALA A 135 8.65 9.84 -1.82
CA ALA A 135 8.83 11.20 -2.32
C ALA A 135 7.82 12.20 -1.72
N HIS A 136 6.72 11.72 -1.18
CA HIS A 136 5.71 12.54 -0.49
C HIS A 136 5.80 12.47 1.04
N ASP A 137 6.89 11.95 1.62
CA ASP A 137 7.07 11.79 3.08
C ASP A 137 5.83 11.15 3.75
N ALA A 138 5.30 10.10 3.12
CA ALA A 138 4.10 9.44 3.60
C ALA A 138 4.27 8.86 5.01
N THR A 139 3.19 8.82 5.76
CA THR A 139 3.11 8.19 7.07
C THR A 139 2.12 7.02 7.02
N VAL A 140 2.52 5.87 7.53
CA VAL A 140 1.69 4.67 7.64
C VAL A 140 1.15 4.56 9.05
N HIS A 141 -0.17 4.59 9.19
CA HIS A 141 -0.86 4.42 10.46
C HIS A 141 -1.21 2.94 10.66
N VAL A 142 -0.77 2.40 11.78
CA VAL A 142 -1.00 1.00 12.17
C VAL A 142 -1.75 0.93 13.50
N ARG A 143 -2.53 -0.12 13.67
CA ARG A 143 -3.28 -0.40 14.89
C ARG A 143 -3.13 -1.84 15.33
N SER A 144 -3.15 -2.04 16.63
CA SER A 144 -3.29 -3.34 17.30
C SER A 144 -4.21 -3.20 18.51
N VAL A 145 -4.46 -4.27 19.22
CA VAL A 145 -5.16 -4.22 20.53
C VAL A 145 -4.41 -3.39 21.58
N ARG A 146 -3.10 -3.20 21.42
CA ARG A 146 -2.25 -2.39 22.30
C ARG A 146 -2.35 -0.89 22.04
N GLY A 147 -2.98 -0.47 20.93
CA GLY A 147 -3.11 0.93 20.53
C GLY A 147 -2.75 1.18 19.08
N ALA A 148 -2.52 2.44 18.76
CA ALA A 148 -2.18 2.90 17.43
C ALA A 148 -0.80 3.57 17.44
N ARG A 149 -0.07 3.45 16.32
CA ARG A 149 1.17 4.21 16.08
C ARG A 149 1.26 4.63 14.62
N ALA A 150 2.09 5.63 14.38
CA ALA A 150 2.41 6.13 13.05
C ALA A 150 3.87 5.81 12.73
N ILE A 151 4.14 5.40 11.51
CA ILE A 151 5.48 5.04 11.03
C ILE A 151 5.77 5.89 9.79
N GLU A 152 6.84 6.66 9.81
CA GLU A 152 7.34 7.33 8.60
C GLU A 152 7.62 6.28 7.53
N PHE A 153 7.13 6.48 6.32
CA PHE A 153 7.30 5.49 5.26
C PHE A 153 8.78 5.16 4.98
N ALA A 154 9.66 6.15 5.09
CA ALA A 154 11.11 5.98 4.94
C ALA A 154 11.73 4.99 5.96
N ARG A 155 11.04 4.74 7.08
CA ARG A 155 11.51 3.84 8.16
C ARG A 155 10.72 2.54 8.22
N LEU A 156 9.73 2.36 7.35
CA LEU A 156 8.86 1.20 7.39
C LEU A 156 9.56 -0.12 7.02
N TYR A 157 10.49 -0.06 6.07
CA TYR A 157 11.23 -1.24 5.62
C TYR A 157 12.57 -1.33 6.33
N ARG A 158 12.81 -2.45 7.05
CA ARG A 158 14.08 -2.74 7.74
C ARG A 158 15.04 -3.53 6.87
N GLY A 159 14.55 -4.11 5.80
CA GLY A 159 15.30 -4.93 4.86
C GLY A 159 14.39 -5.51 3.78
N TYR A 160 14.92 -6.43 2.99
CA TYR A 160 14.17 -7.07 1.92
C TYR A 160 12.93 -7.77 2.46
N ARG A 161 11.75 -7.27 2.05
CA ARG A 161 10.43 -7.75 2.52
C ARG A 161 10.26 -7.80 4.04
N ASP A 162 11.05 -7.04 4.78
CA ASP A 162 10.96 -6.92 6.23
C ASP A 162 10.40 -5.56 6.62
N LEU A 163 9.19 -5.55 7.18
CA LEU A 163 8.51 -4.33 7.61
C LEU A 163 8.61 -4.17 9.13
N ASP A 164 8.68 -2.92 9.58
CA ASP A 164 8.51 -2.57 10.98
C ASP A 164 7.04 -2.70 11.41
N LEU A 165 6.52 -3.94 11.34
CA LEU A 165 5.17 -4.30 11.77
C LEU A 165 5.21 -5.48 12.73
N ALA A 166 4.55 -5.35 13.87
CA ALA A 166 4.32 -6.48 14.73
C ALA A 166 3.29 -7.45 14.11
N PRO A 167 3.33 -8.75 14.47
CA PRO A 167 2.46 -9.76 13.87
C PRO A 167 0.95 -9.52 14.04
N ASP A 168 0.56 -8.71 15.02
CA ASP A 168 -0.83 -8.33 15.32
C ASP A 168 -1.15 -6.88 14.94
N GLU A 169 -0.24 -6.19 14.26
CA GLU A 169 -0.51 -4.86 13.73
C GLU A 169 -1.14 -4.93 12.35
N LEU A 170 -2.11 -4.06 12.15
CA LEU A 170 -2.81 -3.87 10.89
C LEU A 170 -2.59 -2.45 10.38
N ILE A 171 -2.15 -2.30 9.13
CA ILE A 171 -2.16 -1.02 8.45
C ILE A 171 -3.62 -0.59 8.29
N THR A 172 -3.97 0.58 8.78
CA THR A 172 -5.34 1.11 8.71
C THR A 172 -5.49 2.29 7.77
N GLU A 173 -4.45 3.11 7.64
CA GLU A 173 -4.48 4.34 6.83
C GLU A 173 -3.08 4.73 6.38
N ILE A 174 -2.98 5.38 5.23
CA ILE A 174 -1.78 6.02 4.71
C ILE A 174 -2.05 7.52 4.62
N GLU A 175 -1.19 8.32 5.24
CA GLU A 175 -1.26 9.78 5.21
C GLU A 175 -0.20 10.32 4.26
N LEU A 176 -0.61 11.21 3.36
CA LEU A 176 0.30 11.97 2.51
C LEU A 176 0.13 13.45 2.86
N PRO A 177 1.20 14.11 3.31
CA PRO A 177 1.21 15.55 3.52
C PRO A 177 0.85 16.31 2.24
N GLU A 178 0.28 17.50 2.40
CA GLU A 178 0.06 18.38 1.25
C GLU A 178 1.41 18.76 0.63
N PRO A 179 1.59 18.56 -0.67
CA PRO A 179 2.85 18.93 -1.31
C PRO A 179 3.08 20.45 -1.21
N PRO A 180 4.34 20.90 -1.17
CA PRO A 180 4.67 22.31 -1.18
C PRO A 180 3.97 23.06 -2.34
N LYS A 181 3.55 24.30 -2.11
CA LYS A 181 2.90 25.10 -3.14
C LYS A 181 3.81 25.26 -4.37
N GLY A 182 3.27 24.95 -5.54
CA GLY A 182 4.03 24.99 -6.79
C GLY A 182 4.96 23.79 -7.01
N ALA A 183 4.86 22.77 -6.18
CA ALA A 183 5.62 21.54 -6.39
C ALA A 183 5.24 20.87 -7.71
N VAL A 184 6.26 20.44 -8.44
CA VAL A 184 6.12 19.72 -9.71
C VAL A 184 6.49 18.26 -9.48
N PRO A 185 5.52 17.35 -9.52
CA PRO A 185 5.78 15.93 -9.38
C PRO A 185 6.22 15.35 -10.73
N PHE A 186 7.14 14.38 -10.65
CA PHE A 186 7.52 13.54 -11.78
C PHE A 186 7.40 12.08 -11.35
N PHE A 187 6.78 11.26 -12.19
CA PHE A 187 6.69 9.81 -12.00
C PHE A 187 7.00 9.11 -13.32
N ARG A 188 7.87 8.12 -13.27
CA ARG A 188 8.20 7.29 -14.43
C ARG A 188 8.40 5.84 -14.03
N LYS A 189 7.73 4.95 -14.75
CA LYS A 189 7.94 3.50 -14.72
C LYS A 189 8.54 3.05 -16.04
N VAL A 190 9.56 2.21 -15.96
CA VAL A 190 10.14 1.49 -17.11
C VAL A 190 9.95 0.01 -16.87
N GLY A 191 9.30 -0.66 -17.78
CA GLY A 191 9.02 -2.09 -17.73
C GLY A 191 9.25 -2.75 -19.09
N THR A 192 9.13 -4.07 -19.15
CA THR A 192 9.31 -4.85 -20.41
C THR A 192 8.16 -4.66 -21.39
N ARG A 193 7.01 -4.14 -20.94
CA ARG A 193 5.83 -3.85 -21.75
C ARG A 193 4.98 -2.78 -21.07
N ARG A 194 4.03 -2.19 -21.82
CA ARG A 194 3.23 -1.05 -21.36
C ARG A 194 2.29 -1.35 -20.18
N ALA A 195 1.81 -2.57 -20.03
CA ALA A 195 0.91 -2.96 -18.95
C ALA A 195 1.26 -4.34 -18.41
N GLN A 196 0.87 -4.64 -17.17
CA GLN A 196 1.12 -5.91 -16.49
C GLN A 196 2.61 -6.33 -16.56
N SER A 197 3.51 -5.41 -16.34
CA SER A 197 4.94 -5.69 -16.25
C SER A 197 5.46 -5.34 -14.86
N ILE A 198 6.41 -6.17 -14.40
CA ILE A 198 7.24 -5.82 -13.26
C ILE A 198 8.14 -4.67 -13.69
N SER A 199 8.32 -3.69 -12.81
CA SER A 199 9.19 -2.55 -13.08
C SER A 199 10.64 -2.99 -13.16
N LYS A 200 11.35 -2.50 -14.17
CA LYS A 200 12.81 -2.54 -14.21
C LYS A 200 13.38 -1.36 -13.42
N VAL A 201 12.77 -0.19 -13.61
CA VAL A 201 13.05 1.04 -12.87
C VAL A 201 11.73 1.74 -12.62
N VAL A 202 11.54 2.23 -11.39
CA VAL A 202 10.47 3.18 -11.03
C VAL A 202 11.10 4.37 -10.34
N PHE A 203 10.80 5.54 -10.83
CA PHE A 203 11.27 6.79 -10.27
C PHE A 203 10.10 7.71 -9.92
N CYS A 204 10.15 8.33 -8.75
CA CYS A 204 9.30 9.45 -8.38
C CYS A 204 10.16 10.57 -7.81
N GLY A 205 9.92 11.79 -8.27
CA GLY A 205 10.53 13.00 -7.75
C GLY A 205 9.48 14.07 -7.53
N LEU A 206 9.68 14.91 -6.53
CA LEU A 206 8.87 16.07 -6.22
C LEU A 206 9.81 17.27 -6.11
N ALA A 207 9.77 18.18 -7.09
CA ALA A 207 10.58 19.39 -7.11
C ALA A 207 9.74 20.60 -6.69
N ALA A 208 10.24 21.39 -5.74
CA ALA A 208 9.60 22.62 -5.32
C ALA A 208 10.64 23.71 -5.12
N GLN A 209 10.28 24.95 -5.47
CA GLN A 209 11.14 26.11 -5.21
C GLN A 209 11.03 26.51 -3.73
N GLY A 210 12.15 26.47 -3.03
CA GLY A 210 12.25 26.91 -1.64
C GLY A 210 12.31 28.43 -1.50
N LYS A 211 12.18 28.92 -0.28
CA LYS A 211 12.42 30.33 0.04
C LYS A 211 13.87 30.70 -0.31
N GLY A 212 14.06 31.77 -1.09
CA GLY A 212 15.41 32.19 -1.53
C GLY A 212 15.86 31.54 -2.85
N GLY A 213 14.98 30.89 -3.61
CA GLY A 213 15.30 30.31 -4.91
C GLY A 213 15.87 28.89 -4.87
N ALA A 214 16.06 28.31 -3.67
CA ALA A 214 16.50 26.92 -3.54
C ALA A 214 15.46 25.93 -4.08
N CYS A 215 15.90 24.93 -4.84
CA CYS A 215 15.08 23.83 -5.29
C CYS A 215 15.16 22.69 -4.27
N LEU A 216 14.01 22.28 -3.74
CA LEU A 216 13.89 21.07 -2.93
C LEU A 216 13.52 19.92 -3.87
N LEU A 217 14.35 18.90 -3.91
CA LEU A 217 14.11 17.70 -4.70
C LEU A 217 13.97 16.49 -3.77
N TYR A 218 12.79 15.91 -3.73
CA TYR A 218 12.54 14.63 -3.07
C TYR A 218 12.54 13.55 -4.15
N THR A 219 13.43 12.57 -4.02
CA THR A 219 13.55 11.47 -4.99
C THR A 219 13.49 10.14 -4.30
N SER A 220 12.93 9.16 -4.98
CA SER A 220 13.02 7.76 -4.62
C SER A 220 13.19 6.94 -5.88
N ASP A 221 14.11 6.01 -5.83
CA ASP A 221 14.35 5.00 -6.86
C ASP A 221 14.12 3.62 -6.24
N ALA A 222 13.31 2.80 -6.88
CA ALA A 222 13.15 1.39 -6.55
C ALA A 222 13.87 0.60 -7.65
N ALA A 223 15.19 0.65 -7.62
CA ALA A 223 16.02 -0.14 -8.52
C ALA A 223 16.92 -1.05 -7.71
N ASP A 224 17.23 -2.14 -8.31
CA ASP A 224 18.22 -3.16 -8.00
C ASP A 224 17.69 -4.43 -7.32
N GLU A 225 17.19 -5.28 -8.19
CA GLU A 225 17.52 -6.71 -8.22
C GLU A 225 17.85 -7.13 -9.64
#